data_5c0146f98cc8e042bb425f5b41b6ac54
#
_entry.id   5c0146f98cc8e042bb425f5b41b6ac54
#
_cell.length_a   1.000
_cell.length_b   1.000
_cell.length_c   1.000
_cell.angle_alpha   90.00
_cell.angle_beta   90.00
_cell.angle_gamma   90.00
#
_symmetry.space_group_name_H-M   'P 1'
#
loop_
_entity.id
_entity.type
_entity.pdbx_description
1 polymer ?
#
loop_
_entity_poly.entity_id
_entity_poly.type
_entity_poly.pdbx_seq_one_letter_code
_entity_poly.pdbx_strand_id
1 'polypeptide(L)'
;MARQATPTYRAERIDTTSKWYDLFQKGVELGTWNVEKLFDEVGFEQDRETWAELDDDERKQIRFLLSGFLDGEFAVGEDASHHLQRIMDADCFDDNEEMAMYMTMFTLTEHKHTQFVDTYMHEVMGDQDMYAELNPNRGGARVPVVQATGLNEIFDRQGMLTARAAHSEDPVDIARALTVYHMTVEGLLARAGFYAINKLSVNADLPLLNHGFKFISTDEGRHITHGVEALTQLIEKEEAGKPEFQGVQQGILDELYETVPAVADFGYMFTDAVDDPLEIGYDDLILRVGNLIDGLYNETLGLDIAYRDVVGRVQDRYLECLEMDLDAEIEQYQEVYQKKRGVAADGGVGR
;
A
#
# COMPACT_ATOMS: atom_id res chain seq x y z
N MET A 1 -27.05 -11.08 16.29
CA MET A 1 -27.05 -12.22 17.24
C MET A 1 -25.60 -12.51 17.60
N ALA A 2 -25.25 -12.67 18.89
CA ALA A 2 -23.87 -13.02 19.23
C ALA A 2 -23.57 -14.41 18.68
N ARG A 3 -22.54 -14.53 17.82
CA ARG A 3 -22.03 -15.84 17.39
C ARG A 3 -21.73 -16.68 18.64
N GLN A 4 -22.36 -17.82 18.77
CA GLN A 4 -21.92 -18.82 19.75
C GLN A 4 -20.50 -19.23 19.29
N ALA A 5 -19.54 -19.08 20.20
CA ALA A 5 -18.21 -19.60 19.96
C ALA A 5 -18.34 -21.12 19.71
N THR A 6 -18.14 -21.52 18.47
CA THR A 6 -18.02 -22.91 18.08
C THR A 6 -16.77 -23.46 18.77
N PRO A 7 -16.79 -24.68 19.37
CA PRO A 7 -15.59 -25.24 19.96
C PRO A 7 -14.49 -25.30 18.90
N THR A 8 -13.35 -24.68 19.17
CA THR A 8 -12.19 -24.53 18.30
C THR A 8 -11.43 -25.83 18.02
N TYR A 9 -12.04 -26.99 18.30
CA TYR A 9 -11.45 -28.27 17.95
C TYR A 9 -12.09 -28.79 16.66
N ARG A 10 -11.55 -28.38 15.51
CA ARG A 10 -11.84 -29.06 14.23
C ARG A 10 -10.95 -30.30 14.16
N ALA A 11 -11.59 -31.46 13.90
CA ALA A 11 -10.87 -32.70 13.66
C ALA A 11 -10.23 -32.76 12.25
N GLU A 12 -10.33 -31.69 11.49
CA GLU A 12 -9.79 -31.58 10.14
C GLU A 12 -8.30 -31.25 10.21
N ARG A 13 -7.52 -31.98 9.42
CA ARG A 13 -6.09 -31.75 9.31
C ARG A 13 -5.86 -30.56 8.37
N ILE A 14 -4.79 -29.82 8.61
CA ILE A 14 -4.27 -28.82 7.68
C ILE A 14 -4.14 -29.44 6.30
N ASP A 15 -4.72 -28.81 5.28
CA ASP A 15 -4.54 -29.21 3.90
C ASP A 15 -3.22 -28.66 3.36
N THR A 16 -2.20 -29.52 3.35
CA THR A 16 -0.86 -29.14 2.84
C THR A 16 -0.80 -29.01 1.32
N THR A 17 -1.90 -29.22 0.60
CA THR A 17 -2.02 -29.00 -0.85
C THR A 17 -2.71 -27.68 -1.17
N SER A 18 -3.25 -26.99 -0.18
CA SER A 18 -3.84 -25.66 -0.31
C SER A 18 -2.80 -24.64 -0.77
N LYS A 19 -3.19 -23.72 -1.64
CA LYS A 19 -2.35 -22.59 -2.05
C LYS A 19 -2.01 -21.67 -0.88
N TRP A 20 -2.90 -21.54 0.12
CA TRP A 20 -2.68 -20.77 1.34
C TRP A 20 -1.58 -21.37 2.20
N TYR A 21 -1.55 -22.70 2.30
CA TYR A 21 -0.46 -23.40 2.98
C TYR A 21 0.88 -23.20 2.24
N ASP A 22 0.89 -23.25 0.92
CA ASP A 22 2.09 -22.98 0.11
C ASP A 22 2.58 -21.53 0.33
N LEU A 23 1.67 -20.54 0.33
CA LEU A 23 2.01 -19.15 0.64
C LEU A 23 2.57 -18.98 2.05
N PHE A 24 1.95 -19.66 3.05
CA PHE A 24 2.48 -19.67 4.41
C PHE A 24 3.89 -20.25 4.46
N GLN A 25 4.16 -21.40 3.81
CA GLN A 25 5.48 -21.99 3.78
C GLN A 25 6.51 -21.07 3.08
N LYS A 26 6.15 -20.46 1.97
CA LYS A 26 6.99 -19.46 1.32
C LYS A 26 7.25 -18.25 2.23
N GLY A 27 6.27 -17.81 2.98
CA GLY A 27 6.43 -16.76 4.00
C GLY A 27 7.42 -17.19 5.10
N VAL A 28 7.32 -18.40 5.60
CA VAL A 28 8.26 -18.95 6.59
C VAL A 28 9.67 -19.06 6.03
N GLU A 29 9.83 -19.45 4.77
CA GLU A 29 11.15 -19.63 4.14
C GLU A 29 11.80 -18.30 3.74
N LEU A 30 11.06 -17.42 3.09
CA LEU A 30 11.56 -16.18 2.46
C LEU A 30 11.31 -14.94 3.32
N GLY A 31 10.24 -14.91 4.09
CA GLY A 31 9.89 -13.79 4.97
C GLY A 31 10.66 -13.74 6.29
N THR A 32 11.72 -14.55 6.45
CA THR A 32 12.52 -14.65 7.68
C THR A 32 13.69 -13.67 7.74
N TRP A 33 13.86 -12.79 6.74
CA TRP A 33 14.87 -11.73 6.82
C TRP A 33 14.65 -10.86 8.06
N ASN A 34 15.73 -10.40 8.66
CA ASN A 34 15.72 -9.63 9.89
C ASN A 34 16.26 -8.22 9.61
N VAL A 35 15.48 -7.20 9.97
CA VAL A 35 15.78 -5.80 9.69
C VAL A 35 17.07 -5.36 10.36
N GLU A 36 17.25 -5.65 11.66
CA GLU A 36 18.47 -5.27 12.41
C GLU A 36 19.70 -5.96 11.83
N LYS A 37 19.56 -7.25 11.46
CA LYS A 37 20.67 -7.97 10.85
C LYS A 37 21.05 -7.40 9.48
N LEU A 38 20.08 -6.93 8.69
CA LEU A 38 20.35 -6.24 7.43
C LEU A 38 21.14 -4.95 7.70
N PHE A 39 20.75 -4.18 8.71
CA PHE A 39 21.47 -2.97 9.12
C PHE A 39 22.90 -3.26 9.59
N ASP A 40 23.09 -4.35 10.34
CA ASP A 40 24.43 -4.77 10.79
C ASP A 40 25.31 -5.26 9.61
N GLU A 41 24.74 -5.92 8.62
CA GLU A 41 25.47 -6.50 7.49
C GLU A 41 25.83 -5.45 6.42
N VAL A 42 24.97 -4.51 6.14
CA VAL A 42 25.17 -3.47 5.09
C VAL A 42 25.75 -2.20 5.69
N GLY A 43 25.29 -1.77 6.87
CA GLY A 43 25.64 -0.53 7.53
C GLY A 43 24.92 0.68 6.98
N PHE A 44 24.95 1.79 7.73
CA PHE A 44 24.31 3.05 7.36
C PHE A 44 25.29 4.08 6.76
N GLU A 45 26.58 3.81 6.84
CA GLU A 45 27.62 4.82 6.61
C GLU A 45 27.60 5.37 5.19
N GLN A 46 27.52 4.48 4.18
CA GLN A 46 27.49 4.91 2.79
C GLN A 46 26.24 5.74 2.48
N ASP A 47 25.07 5.25 2.90
CA ASP A 47 23.81 5.97 2.63
C ASP A 47 23.78 7.33 3.36
N ARG A 48 24.37 7.45 4.57
CA ARG A 48 24.53 8.72 5.28
C ARG A 48 25.47 9.70 4.57
N GLU A 49 26.61 9.20 4.07
CA GLU A 49 27.56 10.02 3.31
C GLU A 49 26.89 10.53 2.04
N THR A 50 26.27 9.64 1.28
CA THR A 50 25.51 10.00 0.08
C THR A 50 24.39 10.99 0.38
N TRP A 51 23.58 10.74 1.42
CA TRP A 51 22.52 11.65 1.84
C TRP A 51 23.01 13.06 2.15
N ALA A 52 24.18 13.20 2.76
CA ALA A 52 24.78 14.49 3.07
C ALA A 52 25.27 15.25 1.82
N GLU A 53 25.57 14.53 0.73
CA GLU A 53 26.05 15.09 -0.55
C GLU A 53 24.91 15.45 -1.52
N LEU A 54 23.72 14.85 -1.37
CA LEU A 54 22.55 15.15 -2.21
C LEU A 54 22.14 16.61 -2.06
N ASP A 55 21.61 17.20 -3.13
CA ASP A 55 21.00 18.52 -3.08
C ASP A 55 19.59 18.51 -2.45
N ASP A 56 18.98 19.68 -2.30
CA ASP A 56 17.71 19.81 -1.61
C ASP A 56 16.53 19.20 -2.40
N ASP A 57 16.57 19.24 -3.74
CA ASP A 57 15.53 18.72 -4.61
C ASP A 57 15.59 17.18 -4.64
N GLU A 58 16.79 16.60 -4.74
CA GLU A 58 17.01 15.16 -4.63
C GLU A 58 16.52 14.63 -3.27
N ARG A 59 16.90 15.31 -2.17
CA ARG A 59 16.41 14.96 -0.83
C ARG A 59 14.90 15.07 -0.72
N LYS A 60 14.29 16.10 -1.32
CA LYS A 60 12.83 16.29 -1.33
C LYS A 60 12.14 15.13 -2.02
N GLN A 61 12.64 14.68 -3.17
CA GLN A 61 12.06 13.54 -3.91
C GLN A 61 12.12 12.24 -3.10
N ILE A 62 13.28 11.94 -2.49
CA ILE A 62 13.46 10.76 -1.63
C ILE A 62 12.52 10.82 -0.42
N ARG A 63 12.42 11.99 0.24
CA ARG A 63 11.54 12.20 1.39
C ARG A 63 10.08 11.93 1.05
N PHE A 64 9.60 12.44 -0.07
CA PHE A 64 8.21 12.23 -0.49
C PHE A 64 7.91 10.76 -0.68
N LEU A 65 8.77 10.05 -1.38
CA LEU A 65 8.58 8.64 -1.66
C LEU A 65 8.59 7.79 -0.37
N LEU A 66 9.60 7.98 0.48
CA LEU A 66 9.70 7.23 1.74
C LEU A 66 8.59 7.57 2.74
N SER A 67 8.15 8.83 2.79
CA SER A 67 7.02 9.21 3.63
C SER A 67 5.73 8.55 3.19
N GLY A 68 5.49 8.44 1.87
CA GLY A 68 4.35 7.72 1.33
C GLY A 68 4.36 6.24 1.69
N PHE A 69 5.52 5.59 1.61
CA PHE A 69 5.69 4.21 2.07
C PHE A 69 5.46 4.06 3.56
N LEU A 70 6.08 4.91 4.38
CA LEU A 70 5.94 4.83 5.84
C LEU A 70 4.48 4.96 6.29
N ASP A 71 3.74 5.93 5.72
CA ASP A 71 2.32 6.11 6.04
C ASP A 71 1.48 4.90 5.58
N GLY A 72 1.80 4.33 4.42
CA GLY A 72 1.18 3.11 3.92
C GLY A 72 1.39 1.92 4.85
N GLU A 73 2.65 1.63 5.19
CA GLU A 73 3.05 0.52 6.07
C GLU A 73 2.43 0.62 7.47
N PHE A 74 2.35 1.84 8.04
CA PHE A 74 1.65 2.05 9.31
C PHE A 74 0.16 1.78 9.20
N ALA A 75 -0.50 2.27 8.15
CA ALA A 75 -1.94 2.06 7.96
C ALA A 75 -2.28 0.58 7.78
N VAL A 76 -1.40 -0.17 7.11
CA VAL A 76 -1.55 -1.61 6.91
C VAL A 76 -1.29 -2.39 8.19
N GLY A 77 -0.17 -2.13 8.86
CA GLY A 77 0.22 -2.86 10.06
C GLY A 77 -0.77 -2.70 11.22
N GLU A 78 -1.28 -1.48 11.45
CA GLU A 78 -2.15 -1.17 12.58
C GLU A 78 -3.64 -1.48 12.32
N ASP A 79 -4.17 -1.09 11.17
CA ASP A 79 -5.62 -1.14 10.91
C ASP A 79 -6.02 -2.26 9.94
N ALA A 80 -5.37 -2.35 8.78
CA ALA A 80 -5.84 -3.22 7.72
C ALA A 80 -5.64 -4.71 8.04
N SER A 81 -4.54 -5.09 8.68
CA SER A 81 -4.23 -6.49 8.99
C SER A 81 -5.29 -7.14 9.89
N HIS A 82 -5.85 -6.41 10.86
CA HIS A 82 -6.93 -6.91 11.73
C HIS A 82 -8.25 -7.11 10.98
N HIS A 83 -8.56 -6.20 10.07
CA HIS A 83 -9.75 -6.32 9.24
C HIS A 83 -9.62 -7.45 8.23
N LEU A 84 -8.46 -7.57 7.57
CA LEU A 84 -8.18 -8.65 6.61
C LEU A 84 -8.27 -10.02 7.27
N GLN A 85 -7.74 -10.21 8.47
CA GLN A 85 -7.88 -11.48 9.20
C GLN A 85 -9.34 -11.85 9.42
N ARG A 86 -10.21 -10.87 9.72
CA ARG A 86 -11.64 -11.12 9.87
C ARG A 86 -12.34 -11.41 8.55
N ILE A 87 -11.90 -10.76 7.46
CA ILE A 87 -12.39 -11.02 6.11
C ILE A 87 -12.08 -12.46 5.71
N MET A 88 -10.89 -12.96 6.02
CA MET A 88 -10.47 -14.33 5.72
C MET A 88 -11.22 -15.38 6.53
N ASP A 89 -11.84 -15.01 7.66
CA ASP A 89 -12.72 -15.88 8.46
C ASP A 89 -14.16 -15.99 7.89
N ALA A 90 -14.48 -15.30 6.79
CA ALA A 90 -15.82 -15.30 6.22
C ALA A 90 -16.17 -16.66 5.59
N ASP A 91 -17.45 -17.06 5.70
CA ASP A 91 -17.94 -18.34 5.18
C ASP A 91 -17.91 -18.43 3.63
N CYS A 92 -17.53 -17.34 2.95
CA CYS A 92 -17.41 -17.30 1.50
C CYS A 92 -16.10 -17.90 0.96
N PHE A 93 -15.10 -18.16 1.81
CA PHE A 93 -13.85 -18.79 1.42
C PHE A 93 -13.80 -20.27 1.76
N ASP A 94 -12.97 -21.00 0.99
CA ASP A 94 -12.52 -22.33 1.31
C ASP A 94 -11.16 -22.22 2.02
N ASP A 95 -10.69 -23.26 2.72
CA ASP A 95 -9.35 -23.31 3.36
C ASP A 95 -9.07 -22.21 4.41
N ASN A 96 -10.06 -21.80 5.19
CA ASN A 96 -9.94 -20.71 6.18
C ASN A 96 -8.82 -20.92 7.22
N GLU A 97 -8.50 -22.18 7.58
CA GLU A 97 -7.42 -22.49 8.54
C GLU A 97 -6.05 -22.14 7.95
N GLU A 98 -5.81 -22.49 6.69
CA GLU A 98 -4.57 -22.21 5.96
C GLU A 98 -4.45 -20.72 5.65
N MET A 99 -5.56 -20.05 5.32
CA MET A 99 -5.63 -18.59 5.17
C MET A 99 -5.22 -17.90 6.48
N ALA A 100 -5.75 -18.34 7.62
CA ALA A 100 -5.40 -17.79 8.93
C ALA A 100 -3.92 -17.98 9.27
N MET A 101 -3.32 -19.13 8.88
CA MET A 101 -1.88 -19.36 9.02
C MET A 101 -1.09 -18.33 8.21
N TYR A 102 -1.47 -18.10 6.94
CA TYR A 102 -0.80 -17.13 6.09
C TYR A 102 -0.92 -15.70 6.64
N MET A 103 -2.09 -15.29 7.12
CA MET A 103 -2.32 -13.96 7.70
C MET A 103 -1.40 -13.64 8.88
N THR A 104 -0.91 -14.67 9.60
CA THR A 104 0.10 -14.48 10.65
C THR A 104 1.45 -14.04 10.06
N MET A 105 1.85 -14.63 8.93
CA MET A 105 3.07 -14.22 8.21
C MET A 105 2.92 -12.87 7.56
N PHE A 106 1.76 -12.60 6.96
CA PHE A 106 1.41 -11.32 6.39
C PHE A 106 1.61 -10.19 7.41
N THR A 107 0.94 -10.24 8.55
CA THR A 107 1.07 -9.22 9.61
C THR A 107 2.50 -9.05 10.11
N LEU A 108 3.26 -10.15 10.23
CA LEU A 108 4.68 -10.08 10.62
C LEU A 108 5.51 -9.31 9.59
N THR A 109 5.30 -9.55 8.31
CA THR A 109 6.07 -8.88 7.24
C THR A 109 5.75 -7.40 7.17
N GLU A 110 4.49 -6.97 7.31
CA GLU A 110 4.08 -5.57 7.37
C GLU A 110 4.79 -4.78 8.47
N HIS A 111 4.85 -5.36 9.69
CA HIS A 111 5.58 -4.72 10.78
C HIS A 111 7.10 -4.63 10.54
N LYS A 112 7.68 -5.55 9.77
CA LYS A 112 9.09 -5.46 9.36
C LYS A 112 9.32 -4.38 8.32
N HIS A 113 8.40 -4.20 7.40
CA HIS A 113 8.44 -3.10 6.43
C HIS A 113 8.41 -1.76 7.14
N THR A 114 7.45 -1.56 8.04
CA THR A 114 7.38 -0.37 8.90
C THR A 114 8.68 -0.16 9.67
N GLN A 115 9.22 -1.21 10.33
CA GLN A 115 10.48 -1.12 11.07
C GLN A 115 11.64 -0.70 10.17
N PHE A 116 11.74 -1.27 8.97
CA PHE A 116 12.83 -0.92 8.04
C PHE A 116 12.75 0.54 7.61
N VAL A 117 11.59 0.99 7.12
CA VAL A 117 11.44 2.35 6.59
C VAL A 117 11.62 3.39 7.69
N ASP A 118 10.98 3.20 8.86
CA ASP A 118 11.10 4.11 10.01
C ASP A 118 12.56 4.22 10.49
N THR A 119 13.24 3.09 10.68
CA THR A 119 14.64 3.09 11.15
C THR A 119 15.58 3.69 10.10
N TYR A 120 15.40 3.34 8.82
CA TYR A 120 16.19 3.91 7.73
C TYR A 120 16.09 5.43 7.67
N MET A 121 14.86 5.96 7.68
CA MET A 121 14.63 7.41 7.67
C MET A 121 15.27 8.08 8.88
N HIS A 122 15.14 7.50 10.07
CA HIS A 122 15.74 8.04 11.28
C HIS A 122 17.27 8.03 11.24
N GLU A 123 17.88 6.92 10.87
CA GLU A 123 19.32 6.70 10.94
C GLU A 123 20.11 7.36 9.80
N VAL A 124 19.55 7.40 8.58
CA VAL A 124 20.22 7.97 7.41
C VAL A 124 19.88 9.43 7.22
N MET A 125 18.61 9.79 7.34
CA MET A 125 18.13 11.15 7.09
C MET A 125 18.26 12.05 8.33
N GLY A 126 18.49 11.48 9.51
CA GLY A 126 19.09 12.15 10.69
C GLY A 126 18.17 13.09 11.46
N ASP A 127 16.85 13.19 11.13
CA ASP A 127 16.05 14.27 11.67
C ASP A 127 14.68 13.83 12.20
N GLN A 128 14.50 13.92 13.53
CA GLN A 128 13.19 13.79 14.16
C GLN A 128 12.23 14.93 13.75
N ASP A 129 12.75 16.09 13.40
CA ASP A 129 11.97 17.25 12.95
C ASP A 129 11.36 17.03 11.56
N MET A 130 11.92 16.15 10.72
CA MET A 130 11.29 15.74 9.45
C MET A 130 9.94 15.08 9.67
N TYR A 131 9.80 14.25 10.68
CA TYR A 131 8.49 13.68 11.04
C TYR A 131 7.53 14.74 11.56
N ALA A 132 8.03 15.77 12.24
CA ALA A 132 7.23 16.88 12.69
C ALA A 132 6.81 17.80 11.53
N GLU A 133 7.63 17.93 10.51
CA GLU A 133 7.38 18.76 9.33
C GLU A 133 6.45 18.05 8.33
N LEU A 134 6.68 16.78 8.04
CA LEU A 134 5.91 15.97 7.09
C LEU A 134 4.71 15.28 7.74
N ASN A 135 4.81 14.89 9.01
CA ASN A 135 3.73 14.27 9.78
C ASN A 135 3.77 14.75 11.24
N PRO A 136 3.29 15.98 11.55
CA PRO A 136 3.35 16.56 12.88
C PRO A 136 2.57 15.77 13.95
N ASN A 137 1.91 14.69 13.54
CA ASN A 137 1.07 13.89 14.40
C ASN A 137 1.19 12.39 14.08
N ARG A 138 2.24 11.76 14.55
CA ARG A 138 2.25 10.30 14.69
C ARG A 138 0.97 9.86 15.41
N GLY A 139 0.05 9.31 14.69
CA GLY A 139 -1.28 8.98 15.20
C GLY A 139 -2.37 9.22 14.14
N GLY A 140 -2.05 9.05 12.86
CA GLY A 140 -2.98 9.02 11.76
C GLY A 140 -3.12 10.30 10.93
N ALA A 141 -2.22 11.27 11.07
CA ALA A 141 -2.17 12.37 10.11
C ALA A 141 -1.18 12.04 8.99
N ARG A 142 -1.70 11.91 7.80
CA ARG A 142 -0.94 11.64 6.58
C ARG A 142 -0.11 12.86 6.18
N VAL A 143 0.93 12.61 5.40
CA VAL A 143 1.77 13.67 4.83
C VAL A 143 0.91 14.65 4.06
N PRO A 144 1.06 15.98 4.25
CA PRO A 144 0.24 16.98 3.57
C PRO A 144 0.18 16.83 2.05
N VAL A 145 1.28 16.41 1.43
CA VAL A 145 1.35 16.11 -0.01
C VAL A 145 0.40 15.00 -0.43
N VAL A 146 0.38 13.88 0.31
CA VAL A 146 -0.54 12.75 0.06
C VAL A 146 -2.00 13.22 0.13
N GLN A 147 -2.29 14.16 1.02
CA GLN A 147 -3.64 14.68 1.18
C GLN A 147 -4.04 15.69 0.10
N ALA A 148 -3.10 16.50 -0.37
CA ALA A 148 -3.32 17.46 -1.45
C ALA A 148 -3.53 16.78 -2.81
N THR A 149 -2.87 15.64 -3.05
CA THR A 149 -2.92 14.92 -4.34
C THR A 149 -4.05 13.90 -4.49
N GLY A 150 -4.94 13.73 -3.50
CA GLY A 150 -6.01 12.73 -3.59
C GLY A 150 -5.61 11.30 -3.22
N LEU A 151 -4.32 10.97 -3.08
CA LEU A 151 -3.89 9.66 -2.55
C LEU A 151 -4.53 9.33 -1.20
N ASN A 152 -4.86 10.37 -0.43
CA ASN A 152 -5.61 10.24 0.80
C ASN A 152 -6.97 9.54 0.62
N GLU A 153 -7.66 9.82 -0.48
CA GLU A 153 -8.96 9.21 -0.78
C GLU A 153 -8.86 7.70 -0.94
N ILE A 154 -7.77 7.22 -1.52
CA ILE A 154 -7.49 5.77 -1.64
C ILE A 154 -7.32 5.11 -0.28
N PHE A 155 -6.49 5.69 0.59
CA PHE A 155 -6.24 5.12 1.91
C PHE A 155 -7.48 5.22 2.81
N ASP A 156 -8.26 6.30 2.72
CA ASP A 156 -9.55 6.42 3.42
C ASP A 156 -10.56 5.40 2.90
N ARG A 157 -10.60 5.19 1.57
CA ARG A 157 -11.44 4.18 0.93
C ARG A 157 -11.03 2.77 1.36
N GLN A 158 -9.74 2.47 1.36
CA GLN A 158 -9.19 1.20 1.86
C GLN A 158 -9.64 0.94 3.30
N GLY A 159 -9.40 1.86 4.22
CA GLY A 159 -9.80 1.73 5.62
C GLY A 159 -11.30 1.54 5.78
N MET A 160 -12.12 2.31 5.05
CA MET A 160 -13.57 2.20 5.09
C MET A 160 -14.07 0.85 4.57
N LEU A 161 -13.57 0.39 3.42
CA LEU A 161 -14.03 -0.85 2.79
C LEU A 161 -13.57 -2.08 3.56
N THR A 162 -12.33 -2.11 4.04
CA THR A 162 -11.83 -3.23 4.86
C THR A 162 -12.56 -3.33 6.19
N ALA A 163 -12.80 -2.20 6.87
CA ALA A 163 -13.60 -2.18 8.10
C ALA A 163 -15.04 -2.63 7.87
N ARG A 164 -15.67 -2.23 6.76
CA ARG A 164 -17.01 -2.67 6.39
C ARG A 164 -17.02 -4.18 6.10
N ALA A 165 -16.13 -4.66 5.24
CA ALA A 165 -16.05 -6.06 4.83
C ALA A 165 -15.77 -7.00 6.04
N ALA A 166 -14.96 -6.56 7.00
CA ALA A 166 -14.70 -7.32 8.22
C ALA A 166 -15.95 -7.62 9.08
N HIS A 167 -17.06 -6.92 8.81
CA HIS A 167 -18.36 -7.11 9.48
C HIS A 167 -19.48 -7.49 8.51
N SER A 168 -19.18 -7.63 7.23
CA SER A 168 -20.13 -8.05 6.19
C SER A 168 -20.01 -9.55 5.95
N GLU A 169 -21.15 -10.16 5.55
CA GLU A 169 -21.19 -11.52 5.00
C GLU A 169 -21.41 -11.47 3.46
N ASP A 170 -21.46 -10.27 2.88
CA ASP A 170 -21.68 -10.05 1.46
C ASP A 170 -20.37 -10.24 0.69
N PRO A 171 -20.26 -11.22 -0.22
CA PRO A 171 -19.06 -11.46 -1.02
C PRO A 171 -18.67 -10.26 -1.90
N VAL A 172 -19.61 -9.41 -2.29
CA VAL A 172 -19.34 -8.21 -3.08
C VAL A 172 -18.59 -7.17 -2.23
N ASP A 173 -19.01 -6.94 -0.98
CA ASP A 173 -18.29 -6.05 -0.04
C ASP A 173 -16.87 -6.55 0.21
N ILE A 174 -16.70 -7.86 0.37
CA ILE A 174 -15.41 -8.51 0.55
C ILE A 174 -14.53 -8.34 -0.69
N ALA A 175 -15.06 -8.62 -1.89
CA ALA A 175 -14.33 -8.45 -3.14
C ALA A 175 -13.85 -7.01 -3.35
N ARG A 176 -14.69 -6.01 -3.05
CA ARG A 176 -14.33 -4.60 -3.14
C ARG A 176 -13.19 -4.24 -2.19
N ALA A 177 -13.24 -4.71 -0.94
CA ALA A 177 -12.18 -4.47 0.04
C ALA A 177 -10.84 -5.10 -0.38
N LEU A 178 -10.87 -6.36 -0.86
CA LEU A 178 -9.66 -7.03 -1.35
C LEU A 178 -9.10 -6.38 -2.61
N THR A 179 -9.98 -5.84 -3.48
CA THR A 179 -9.54 -5.13 -4.69
C THR A 179 -8.81 -3.85 -4.35
N VAL A 180 -9.39 -2.98 -3.51
CA VAL A 180 -8.73 -1.73 -3.17
C VAL A 180 -7.41 -1.97 -2.46
N TYR A 181 -7.35 -2.96 -1.57
CA TYR A 181 -6.15 -3.25 -0.81
C TYR A 181 -5.10 -3.98 -1.67
N HIS A 182 -5.36 -5.23 -2.04
CA HIS A 182 -4.34 -6.07 -2.69
C HIS A 182 -4.09 -5.73 -4.16
N MET A 183 -5.12 -5.26 -4.89
CA MET A 183 -4.93 -4.98 -6.31
C MET A 183 -4.49 -3.55 -6.55
N THR A 184 -5.14 -2.56 -5.91
CA THR A 184 -4.78 -1.15 -6.14
C THR A 184 -3.59 -0.72 -5.30
N VAL A 185 -3.67 -0.84 -3.97
CA VAL A 185 -2.60 -0.33 -3.08
C VAL A 185 -1.33 -1.15 -3.24
N GLU A 186 -1.37 -2.46 -3.05
CA GLU A 186 -0.18 -3.31 -3.15
C GLU A 186 0.19 -3.62 -4.62
N GLY A 187 -0.81 -3.97 -5.45
CA GLY A 187 -0.61 -4.45 -6.82
C GLY A 187 -0.22 -3.36 -7.81
N LEU A 188 -0.72 -2.15 -7.67
CA LEU A 188 -0.44 -1.04 -8.58
C LEU A 188 0.46 0.01 -7.93
N LEU A 189 0.03 0.65 -6.83
CA LEU A 189 0.74 1.77 -6.23
C LEU A 189 2.08 1.34 -5.61
N ALA A 190 2.08 0.33 -4.73
CA ALA A 190 3.32 -0.13 -4.10
C ALA A 190 4.31 -0.68 -5.15
N ARG A 191 3.84 -1.44 -6.15
CA ARG A 191 4.73 -1.92 -7.23
C ARG A 191 5.29 -0.81 -8.12
N ALA A 192 4.53 0.25 -8.39
CA ALA A 192 5.05 1.44 -9.04
C ALA A 192 6.07 2.14 -8.13
N GLY A 193 5.78 2.23 -6.82
CA GLY A 193 6.67 2.76 -5.81
C GLY A 193 7.98 1.98 -5.70
N PHE A 194 7.95 0.65 -5.73
CA PHE A 194 9.18 -0.17 -5.72
C PHE A 194 10.03 0.04 -6.97
N TYR A 195 9.41 0.28 -8.11
CA TYR A 195 10.16 0.68 -9.30
C TYR A 195 10.83 2.04 -9.09
N ALA A 196 10.09 3.02 -8.59
CA ALA A 196 10.61 4.35 -8.31
C ALA A 196 11.76 4.31 -7.30
N ILE A 197 11.57 3.63 -6.15
CA ILE A 197 12.61 3.53 -5.10
C ILE A 197 13.84 2.77 -5.57
N ASN A 198 13.68 1.73 -6.39
CA ASN A 198 14.80 0.98 -6.94
C ASN A 198 15.62 1.85 -7.91
N LYS A 199 14.96 2.62 -8.78
CA LYS A 199 15.63 3.54 -9.71
C LYS A 199 16.33 4.66 -8.95
N LEU A 200 15.62 5.31 -8.04
CA LEU A 200 16.12 6.37 -7.17
C LEU A 200 17.33 5.92 -6.33
N SER A 201 17.22 4.79 -5.66
CA SER A 201 18.31 4.29 -4.79
C SER A 201 19.56 3.89 -5.57
N VAL A 202 19.40 3.47 -6.83
CA VAL A 202 20.53 3.21 -7.73
C VAL A 202 21.14 4.52 -8.24
N ASN A 203 20.31 5.48 -8.67
CA ASN A 203 20.79 6.75 -9.22
C ASN A 203 21.47 7.61 -8.15
N ALA A 204 20.97 7.58 -6.92
CA ALA A 204 21.54 8.29 -5.78
C ALA A 204 22.66 7.53 -5.04
N ASP A 205 22.98 6.28 -5.42
CA ASP A 205 23.94 5.41 -4.72
C ASP A 205 23.62 5.18 -3.23
N LEU A 206 22.38 4.68 -2.98
CA LEU A 206 21.85 4.34 -1.65
C LEU A 206 21.68 2.81 -1.51
N PRO A 207 22.78 2.05 -1.29
CA PRO A 207 22.75 0.58 -1.32
C PRO A 207 21.91 -0.05 -0.20
N LEU A 208 21.89 0.52 1.00
CA LEU A 208 21.06 -0.01 2.09
C LEU A 208 19.57 0.14 1.78
N LEU A 209 19.15 1.31 1.27
CA LEU A 209 17.79 1.55 0.81
C LEU A 209 17.39 0.53 -0.27
N ASN A 210 18.24 0.34 -1.27
CA ASN A 210 18.01 -0.61 -2.35
C ASN A 210 17.88 -2.06 -1.85
N HIS A 211 18.72 -2.48 -0.89
CA HIS A 211 18.67 -3.82 -0.32
C HIS A 211 17.38 -4.06 0.47
N GLY A 212 16.97 -3.13 1.33
CA GLY A 212 15.75 -3.26 2.12
C GLY A 212 14.50 -3.38 1.27
N PHE A 213 14.38 -2.50 0.27
CA PHE A 213 13.23 -2.52 -0.63
C PHE A 213 13.17 -3.75 -1.55
N LYS A 214 14.28 -4.44 -1.81
CA LYS A 214 14.24 -5.75 -2.47
C LYS A 214 13.58 -6.82 -1.61
N PHE A 215 13.83 -6.82 -0.29
CA PHE A 215 13.16 -7.74 0.62
C PHE A 215 11.67 -7.42 0.74
N ILE A 216 11.33 -6.13 0.96
CA ILE A 216 9.95 -5.66 1.00
C ILE A 216 9.19 -6.07 -0.28
N SER A 217 9.72 -5.74 -1.45
CA SER A 217 9.11 -6.11 -2.73
C SER A 217 8.91 -7.63 -2.92
N THR A 218 9.76 -8.46 -2.30
CA THR A 218 9.60 -9.92 -2.32
C THR A 218 8.46 -10.37 -1.42
N ASP A 219 8.30 -9.74 -0.25
CA ASP A 219 7.19 -9.99 0.66
C ASP A 219 5.86 -9.59 -0.01
N GLU A 220 5.80 -8.41 -0.60
CA GLU A 220 4.63 -7.89 -1.32
C GLU A 220 4.15 -8.77 -2.49
N GLY A 221 5.07 -9.44 -3.15
CA GLY A 221 4.70 -10.43 -4.17
C GLY A 221 3.80 -11.54 -3.62
N ARG A 222 3.96 -11.92 -2.35
CA ARG A 222 3.09 -12.89 -1.67
C ARG A 222 1.78 -12.29 -1.23
N HIS A 223 1.78 -11.03 -0.80
CA HIS A 223 0.58 -10.29 -0.42
C HIS A 223 -0.38 -10.14 -1.61
N ILE A 224 0.15 -9.75 -2.76
CA ILE A 224 -0.63 -9.66 -4.00
C ILE A 224 -1.16 -11.05 -4.41
N THR A 225 -0.33 -12.09 -4.33
CA THR A 225 -0.77 -13.47 -4.64
C THR A 225 -1.91 -13.92 -3.73
N HIS A 226 -1.86 -13.55 -2.44
CA HIS A 226 -2.96 -13.78 -1.50
C HIS A 226 -4.27 -13.13 -1.95
N GLY A 227 -4.22 -11.85 -2.29
CA GLY A 227 -5.39 -11.12 -2.78
C GLY A 227 -5.96 -11.68 -4.08
N VAL A 228 -5.09 -12.00 -5.04
CA VAL A 228 -5.46 -12.65 -6.31
C VAL A 228 -6.18 -13.98 -6.06
N GLU A 229 -5.64 -14.83 -5.18
CA GLU A 229 -6.24 -16.12 -4.90
C GLU A 229 -7.61 -15.99 -4.24
N ALA A 230 -7.75 -15.05 -3.29
CA ALA A 230 -9.01 -14.78 -2.63
C ALA A 230 -10.07 -14.25 -3.63
N LEU A 231 -9.71 -13.30 -4.48
CA LEU A 231 -10.61 -12.79 -5.53
C LEU A 231 -10.96 -13.87 -6.55
N THR A 232 -10.02 -14.73 -6.94
CA THR A 232 -10.28 -15.85 -7.84
C THR A 232 -11.33 -16.80 -7.28
N GLN A 233 -11.26 -17.16 -6.01
CA GLN A 233 -12.28 -18.00 -5.38
C GLN A 233 -13.68 -17.35 -5.41
N LEU A 234 -13.78 -16.04 -5.20
CA LEU A 234 -15.06 -15.32 -5.26
C LEU A 234 -15.61 -15.28 -6.68
N ILE A 235 -14.75 -15.01 -7.68
CA ILE A 235 -15.11 -15.01 -9.11
C ILE A 235 -15.59 -16.40 -9.55
N GLU A 236 -14.88 -17.46 -9.23
CA GLU A 236 -15.27 -18.85 -9.56
C GLU A 236 -16.63 -19.22 -8.98
N LYS A 237 -16.96 -18.75 -7.77
CA LYS A 237 -18.26 -18.96 -7.14
C LYS A 237 -19.39 -18.18 -7.84
N GLU A 238 -19.12 -16.96 -8.33
CA GLU A 238 -20.05 -16.21 -9.17
C GLU A 238 -20.27 -16.92 -10.51
N GLU A 239 -19.21 -17.36 -11.18
CA GLU A 239 -19.28 -18.09 -12.46
C GLU A 239 -20.00 -19.44 -12.33
N ALA A 240 -19.89 -20.08 -11.17
CA ALA A 240 -20.68 -21.28 -10.85
C ALA A 240 -22.17 -20.98 -10.63
N GLY A 241 -22.59 -19.72 -10.73
CA GLY A 241 -23.99 -19.29 -10.64
C GLY A 241 -24.54 -19.28 -9.23
N LYS A 242 -23.70 -19.19 -8.20
CA LYS A 242 -24.15 -19.07 -6.80
C LYS A 242 -24.78 -17.69 -6.59
N PRO A 243 -26.07 -17.60 -6.19
CA PRO A 243 -26.79 -16.33 -6.15
C PRO A 243 -26.18 -15.28 -5.21
N GLU A 244 -25.58 -15.72 -4.09
CA GLU A 244 -24.97 -14.88 -3.09
C GLU A 244 -23.68 -14.18 -3.57
N PHE A 245 -23.08 -14.68 -4.66
CA PHE A 245 -21.85 -14.11 -5.25
C PHE A 245 -22.13 -13.22 -6.47
N GLN A 246 -23.39 -13.02 -6.85
CA GLN A 246 -23.71 -12.19 -8.00
C GLN A 246 -23.28 -10.74 -7.80
N GLY A 247 -22.48 -10.21 -8.74
CA GLY A 247 -21.97 -8.85 -8.71
C GLY A 247 -20.53 -8.73 -8.18
N VAL A 248 -19.86 -9.83 -7.86
CA VAL A 248 -18.44 -9.85 -7.43
C VAL A 248 -17.54 -9.24 -8.50
N GLN A 249 -17.60 -9.72 -9.74
CA GLN A 249 -16.77 -9.18 -10.84
C GLN A 249 -17.06 -7.71 -11.10
N GLN A 250 -18.34 -7.31 -11.05
CA GLN A 250 -18.69 -5.89 -11.20
C GLN A 250 -18.14 -5.05 -10.04
N GLY A 251 -18.19 -5.54 -8.79
CA GLY A 251 -17.62 -4.88 -7.63
C GLY A 251 -16.11 -4.66 -7.76
N ILE A 252 -15.37 -5.65 -8.30
CA ILE A 252 -13.93 -5.55 -8.59
C ILE A 252 -13.66 -4.47 -9.64
N LEU A 253 -14.42 -4.46 -10.73
CA LEU A 253 -14.27 -3.46 -11.80
C LEU A 253 -14.61 -2.05 -11.33
N ASP A 254 -15.67 -1.89 -10.55
CA ASP A 254 -16.07 -0.60 -9.99
C ASP A 254 -14.95 -0.02 -9.12
N GLU A 255 -14.32 -0.85 -8.27
CA GLU A 255 -13.21 -0.41 -7.43
C GLU A 255 -11.96 -0.07 -8.24
N LEU A 256 -11.61 -0.84 -9.26
CA LEU A 256 -10.51 -0.49 -10.14
C LEU A 256 -10.72 0.89 -10.78
N TYR A 257 -11.89 1.11 -11.38
CA TYR A 257 -12.16 2.37 -12.08
C TYR A 257 -12.26 3.57 -11.14
N GLU A 258 -12.66 3.37 -9.90
CA GLU A 258 -12.72 4.41 -8.89
C GLU A 258 -11.33 4.77 -8.34
N THR A 259 -10.44 3.78 -8.27
CA THR A 259 -9.16 3.93 -7.57
C THR A 259 -7.97 4.15 -8.50
N VAL A 260 -8.04 3.72 -9.75
CA VAL A 260 -6.93 3.85 -10.71
C VAL A 260 -6.46 5.30 -10.95
N PRO A 261 -7.29 6.36 -10.84
CA PRO A 261 -6.80 7.73 -10.94
C PRO A 261 -5.71 8.10 -9.92
N ALA A 262 -5.69 7.46 -8.74
CA ALA A 262 -4.62 7.66 -7.75
C ALA A 262 -3.22 7.29 -8.26
N VAL A 263 -3.14 6.47 -9.29
CA VAL A 263 -1.88 6.17 -9.97
C VAL A 263 -1.29 7.41 -10.62
N ALA A 264 -2.15 8.31 -11.17
CA ALA A 264 -1.72 9.58 -11.72
C ALA A 264 -1.21 10.52 -10.62
N ASP A 265 -1.95 10.59 -9.49
CA ASP A 265 -1.53 11.38 -8.32
C ASP A 265 -0.16 10.91 -7.81
N PHE A 266 0.02 9.60 -7.70
CA PHE A 266 1.29 9.00 -7.32
C PHE A 266 2.41 9.37 -8.29
N GLY A 267 2.20 9.17 -9.60
CA GLY A 267 3.17 9.51 -10.63
C GLY A 267 3.57 10.98 -10.57
N TYR A 268 2.60 11.88 -10.54
CA TYR A 268 2.80 13.32 -10.45
C TYR A 268 3.64 13.73 -9.21
N MET A 269 3.30 13.18 -8.03
CA MET A 269 4.01 13.50 -6.79
C MET A 269 5.50 13.19 -6.85
N PHE A 270 5.88 12.08 -7.48
CA PHE A 270 7.26 11.59 -7.47
C PHE A 270 8.06 11.99 -8.72
N THR A 271 7.46 12.73 -9.64
CA THR A 271 8.11 13.26 -10.83
C THR A 271 7.91 14.77 -10.94
N ASP A 272 6.84 15.23 -11.57
CA ASP A 272 6.65 16.63 -11.95
C ASP A 272 6.51 17.58 -10.76
N ALA A 273 5.91 17.17 -9.65
CA ALA A 273 5.78 18.01 -8.45
C ALA A 273 7.11 18.36 -7.77
N VAL A 274 8.21 17.66 -8.13
CA VAL A 274 9.55 17.81 -7.56
C VAL A 274 10.62 17.97 -8.62
N ASP A 275 10.25 18.28 -9.87
CA ASP A 275 11.15 18.44 -11.02
C ASP A 275 12.02 17.20 -11.35
N ASP A 276 11.65 16.03 -10.82
CA ASP A 276 12.25 14.70 -11.06
C ASP A 276 13.78 14.66 -11.09
N PRO A 277 14.50 15.21 -10.10
CA PRO A 277 15.95 15.33 -10.11
C PRO A 277 16.68 13.98 -10.20
N LEU A 278 16.06 12.90 -9.74
CA LEU A 278 16.61 11.54 -9.79
C LEU A 278 16.08 10.72 -10.98
N GLU A 279 15.48 11.38 -11.96
CA GLU A 279 15.10 10.82 -13.26
C GLU A 279 14.23 9.57 -13.19
N ILE A 280 13.21 9.56 -12.31
CA ILE A 280 12.26 8.42 -12.18
C ILE A 280 11.48 8.26 -13.50
N GLY A 281 10.95 9.34 -14.04
CA GLY A 281 10.22 9.39 -15.30
C GLY A 281 8.74 8.96 -15.17
N TYR A 282 7.83 9.92 -15.34
CA TYR A 282 6.40 9.67 -15.31
C TYR A 282 5.92 8.61 -16.31
N ASP A 283 6.37 8.73 -17.57
CA ASP A 283 5.98 7.80 -18.64
C ASP A 283 6.36 6.34 -18.33
N ASP A 284 7.54 6.14 -17.72
CA ASP A 284 8.00 4.81 -17.31
C ASP A 284 7.09 4.22 -16.21
N LEU A 285 6.67 5.04 -15.24
CA LEU A 285 5.74 4.63 -14.18
C LEU A 285 4.39 4.22 -14.77
N ILE A 286 3.80 5.04 -15.63
CA ILE A 286 2.49 4.79 -16.22
C ILE A 286 2.49 3.56 -17.13
N LEU A 287 3.53 3.39 -17.96
CA LEU A 287 3.69 2.17 -18.76
C LEU A 287 3.74 0.92 -17.87
N ARG A 288 4.47 0.98 -16.77
CA ARG A 288 4.56 -0.12 -15.82
C ARG A 288 3.21 -0.44 -15.20
N VAL A 289 2.47 0.56 -14.75
CA VAL A 289 1.14 0.38 -14.17
C VAL A 289 0.16 -0.23 -15.19
N GLY A 290 0.20 0.23 -16.44
CA GLY A 290 -0.59 -0.36 -17.52
C GLY A 290 -0.34 -1.86 -17.68
N ASN A 291 0.94 -2.27 -17.66
CA ASN A 291 1.31 -3.68 -17.73
C ASN A 291 0.86 -4.47 -16.47
N LEU A 292 0.90 -3.84 -15.29
CA LEU A 292 0.42 -4.47 -14.05
C LEU A 292 -1.10 -4.69 -14.09
N ILE A 293 -1.86 -3.72 -14.59
CA ILE A 293 -3.31 -3.85 -14.74
C ILE A 293 -3.64 -4.99 -15.69
N ASP A 294 -3.00 -5.06 -16.84
CA ASP A 294 -3.23 -6.14 -17.81
C ASP A 294 -2.90 -7.50 -17.19
N GLY A 295 -1.73 -7.65 -16.58
CA GLY A 295 -1.30 -8.89 -15.94
C GLY A 295 -2.20 -9.33 -14.77
N LEU A 296 -2.58 -8.42 -13.88
CA LEU A 296 -3.36 -8.75 -12.68
C LEU A 296 -4.84 -8.98 -13.01
N TYR A 297 -5.46 -8.08 -13.76
CA TYR A 297 -6.91 -8.11 -13.97
C TYR A 297 -7.31 -8.95 -15.19
N ASN A 298 -6.67 -8.78 -16.35
CA ASN A 298 -7.03 -9.52 -17.55
C ASN A 298 -6.44 -10.92 -17.56
N GLU A 299 -5.11 -11.05 -17.40
CA GLU A 299 -4.45 -12.35 -17.53
C GLU A 299 -4.68 -13.27 -16.31
N THR A 300 -4.69 -12.70 -15.10
CA THR A 300 -4.76 -13.50 -13.87
C THR A 300 -6.20 -13.67 -13.36
N LEU A 301 -6.97 -12.58 -13.22
CA LEU A 301 -8.36 -12.66 -12.76
C LEU A 301 -9.36 -12.96 -13.88
N GLY A 302 -8.95 -12.93 -15.15
CA GLY A 302 -9.81 -13.24 -16.29
C GLY A 302 -10.87 -12.17 -16.58
N LEU A 303 -10.67 -10.93 -16.07
CA LEU A 303 -11.59 -9.82 -16.31
C LEU A 303 -11.28 -9.15 -17.66
N ASP A 304 -12.32 -8.75 -18.39
CA ASP A 304 -12.17 -8.09 -19.70
C ASP A 304 -12.14 -6.56 -19.50
N ILE A 305 -10.97 -6.04 -19.14
CA ILE A 305 -10.77 -4.61 -18.94
C ILE A 305 -10.27 -3.97 -20.23
N ALA A 306 -11.02 -2.98 -20.72
CA ALA A 306 -10.59 -2.18 -21.84
C ALA A 306 -9.45 -1.24 -21.43
N TYR A 307 -8.22 -1.56 -21.83
CA TYR A 307 -7.02 -0.77 -21.55
C TYR A 307 -7.22 0.75 -21.78
N ARG A 308 -7.97 1.11 -22.84
CA ARG A 308 -8.25 2.52 -23.17
C ARG A 308 -9.02 3.24 -22.08
N ASP A 309 -9.94 2.57 -21.40
CA ASP A 309 -10.78 3.20 -20.38
C ASP A 309 -9.96 3.50 -19.12
N VAL A 310 -9.03 2.61 -18.80
CA VAL A 310 -8.12 2.79 -17.67
C VAL A 310 -7.11 3.90 -17.95
N VAL A 311 -6.41 3.81 -19.09
CA VAL A 311 -5.40 4.84 -19.48
C VAL A 311 -6.06 6.21 -19.65
N GLY A 312 -7.28 6.29 -20.17
CA GLY A 312 -8.02 7.54 -20.29
C GLY A 312 -8.21 8.21 -18.92
N ARG A 313 -8.67 7.46 -17.92
CA ARG A 313 -8.88 7.99 -16.56
C ARG A 313 -7.58 8.45 -15.88
N VAL A 314 -6.50 7.69 -16.06
CA VAL A 314 -5.18 8.08 -15.55
C VAL A 314 -4.67 9.36 -16.22
N GLN A 315 -4.84 9.47 -17.55
CA GLN A 315 -4.42 10.67 -18.29
C GLN A 315 -5.25 11.90 -17.92
N ASP A 316 -6.56 11.75 -17.81
CA ASP A 316 -7.46 12.85 -17.42
C ASP A 316 -7.06 13.39 -16.03
N ARG A 317 -6.82 12.49 -15.08
CA ARG A 317 -6.39 12.89 -13.73
C ARG A 317 -4.99 13.51 -13.72
N TYR A 318 -4.06 12.99 -14.50
CA TYR A 318 -2.73 13.58 -14.60
C TYR A 318 -2.75 15.01 -15.15
N LEU A 319 -3.60 15.27 -16.15
CA LEU A 319 -3.79 16.63 -16.67
C LEU A 319 -4.36 17.57 -15.60
N GLU A 320 -5.26 17.09 -14.75
CA GLU A 320 -5.73 17.86 -13.59
C GLU A 320 -4.60 18.15 -12.59
N CYS A 321 -3.73 17.19 -12.32
CA CYS A 321 -2.57 17.38 -11.45
C CYS A 321 -1.61 18.43 -11.98
N LEU A 322 -1.36 18.47 -13.29
CA LEU A 322 -0.49 19.49 -13.93
C LEU A 322 -1.05 20.92 -13.83
N GLU A 323 -2.35 21.07 -13.67
CA GLU A 323 -3.03 22.35 -13.46
C GLU A 323 -3.11 22.75 -11.97
N MET A 324 -2.72 21.86 -11.06
CA MET A 324 -2.79 22.07 -9.61
C MET A 324 -1.63 22.95 -9.14
N ASP A 325 -1.96 23.97 -8.32
CA ASP A 325 -0.96 24.67 -7.51
C ASP A 325 -0.75 23.90 -6.20
N LEU A 326 0.19 22.96 -6.23
CA LEU A 326 0.43 22.03 -5.12
C LEU A 326 0.81 22.74 -3.82
N ASP A 327 1.60 23.81 -3.89
CA ASP A 327 1.99 24.57 -2.71
C ASP A 327 0.77 25.27 -2.07
N ALA A 328 -0.11 25.84 -2.88
CA ALA A 328 -1.36 26.43 -2.39
C ALA A 328 -2.32 25.39 -1.78
N GLU A 329 -2.40 24.18 -2.37
CA GLU A 329 -3.21 23.08 -1.83
C GLU A 329 -2.66 22.60 -0.49
N ILE A 330 -1.34 22.46 -0.35
CA ILE A 330 -0.67 22.08 0.90
C ILE A 330 -0.91 23.14 1.97
N GLU A 331 -0.76 24.42 1.67
CA GLU A 331 -1.04 25.53 2.60
C GLU A 331 -2.50 25.50 3.07
N GLN A 332 -3.43 25.37 2.14
CA GLN A 332 -4.88 25.31 2.46
C GLN A 332 -5.18 24.11 3.36
N TYR A 333 -4.60 22.95 3.07
CA TYR A 333 -4.78 21.78 3.89
C TYR A 333 -4.24 21.97 5.31
N GLN A 334 -3.04 22.51 5.46
CA GLN A 334 -2.43 22.80 6.76
C GLN A 334 -3.30 23.77 7.58
N GLU A 335 -3.85 24.82 6.96
CA GLU A 335 -4.76 25.73 7.62
C GLU A 335 -6.05 25.06 8.12
N VAL A 336 -6.68 24.24 7.28
CA VAL A 336 -7.91 23.50 7.63
C VAL A 336 -7.63 22.51 8.76
N TYR A 337 -6.51 21.85 8.70
CA TYR A 337 -6.10 20.87 9.70
C TYR A 337 -5.83 21.52 11.07
N GLN A 338 -5.10 22.63 11.10
CA GLN A 338 -4.87 23.39 12.34
C GLN A 338 -6.17 23.95 12.94
N LYS A 339 -7.10 24.41 12.11
CA LYS A 339 -8.43 24.86 12.56
C LYS A 339 -9.25 23.71 13.17
N LYS A 340 -9.23 22.51 12.56
CA LYS A 340 -9.95 21.34 13.09
C LYS A 340 -9.42 20.87 14.44
N ARG A 341 -8.12 21.06 14.73
CA ARG A 341 -7.50 20.69 15.99
C ARG A 341 -7.71 21.66 17.14
N GLY A 342 -8.31 22.81 16.91
CA GLY A 342 -8.51 23.81 17.96
C GLY A 342 -7.19 24.38 18.50
N VAL A 343 -6.11 24.29 17.74
CA VAL A 343 -4.88 25.02 18.02
C VAL A 343 -5.16 26.46 17.66
N ALA A 344 -5.69 27.20 18.62
CA ALA A 344 -5.76 28.65 18.49
C ALA A 344 -4.37 29.17 18.19
N ALA A 345 -4.25 30.06 17.21
CA ALA A 345 -3.04 30.76 16.84
C ALA A 345 -2.64 31.82 17.93
N ASP A 346 -2.70 31.41 19.19
CA ASP A 346 -2.24 32.22 20.33
C ASP A 346 -1.12 31.45 21.05
N GLY A 347 0.10 31.89 20.75
CA GLY A 347 1.30 31.53 21.48
C GLY A 347 1.18 31.87 22.96
N GLY A 348 0.66 30.92 23.72
CA GLY A 348 0.58 30.96 25.16
C GLY A 348 1.20 29.70 25.74
N VAL A 349 2.53 29.69 25.86
CA VAL A 349 3.23 28.81 26.81
C VAL A 349 2.74 29.21 28.19
N GLY A 350 1.79 28.47 28.71
CA GLY A 350 1.32 28.59 30.10
C GLY A 350 1.73 27.36 30.87
N ARG A 351 2.73 27.53 31.67
CA ARG A 351 3.42 26.80 32.74
C ARG A 351 2.79 25.49 33.23
#